data_8689d08829433c2fb11148ebd08cfe84
#
_entry.id   8689d08829433c2fb11148ebd08cfe84
#
_cell.length_a   1.000
_cell.length_b   1.000
_cell.length_c   1.000
_cell.angle_alpha   90.00
_cell.angle_beta   90.00
_cell.angle_gamma   90.00
#
_symmetry.space_group_name_H-M   'P 1'
#
loop_
_entity.id
_entity.type
_entity.pdbx_description
1 polymer ?
#
loop_
_entity_poly.entity_id
_entity_poly.type
_entity_poly.pdbx_seq_one_letter_code
_entity_poly.pdbx_strand_id
1 'polypeptide(L)'
;MKTLTRKSFLKILGTGASITALCALPTIAASAADNDLVELEPTSFISEMNAWYQANGIPFALDQIDCDQSQLKISDVEKLISDLQNIQITHHTELSEQIITPREIMRINFSRTATDELTVWFQDGVIGTVCIEITITGIADDLRSTILEASGSACERSSVNLSSIDIAPVSVSKNSPSTGDVSYSTSCSAYFEWVVPQTNVKLRSHASKPISGSVSY
;
A
#
# COMPACT_ATOMS: atom_id res chain seq x y z
N MET A 1 8.77 -13.43 36.26
CA MET A 1 8.34 -12.70 35.05
C MET A 1 8.61 -11.20 35.24
N LYS A 2 9.58 -10.64 34.53
CA LYS A 2 9.77 -9.19 34.47
C LYS A 2 9.06 -8.70 33.20
N THR A 3 7.94 -8.01 33.38
CA THR A 3 7.30 -7.30 32.28
C THR A 3 8.13 -6.06 31.93
N LEU A 4 8.57 -5.92 30.71
CA LEU A 4 9.11 -4.65 30.21
C LEU A 4 7.99 -3.61 30.32
N THR A 5 8.20 -2.62 31.20
CA THR A 5 7.22 -1.57 31.37
C THR A 5 7.25 -0.64 30.14
N ARG A 6 6.09 -0.07 29.81
CA ARG A 6 5.92 0.96 28.76
C ARG A 6 7.03 2.03 28.75
N LYS A 7 7.57 2.38 29.92
CA LYS A 7 8.68 3.32 30.08
C LYS A 7 10.02 2.81 29.58
N SER A 8 10.30 1.53 29.68
CA SER A 8 11.55 0.93 29.19
C SER A 8 11.54 0.86 27.67
N PHE A 9 10.40 0.53 27.09
CA PHE A 9 10.20 0.46 25.64
C PHE A 9 10.28 1.85 24.98
N LEU A 10 9.66 2.88 25.57
CA LEU A 10 9.76 4.27 25.12
C LEU A 10 11.17 4.85 25.20
N LYS A 11 12.03 4.36 26.10
CA LYS A 11 13.44 4.76 26.15
C LYS A 11 14.26 4.20 25.00
N ILE A 12 13.88 3.05 24.46
CA ILE A 12 14.55 2.39 23.34
C ILE A 12 14.18 3.05 22.01
N LEU A 13 12.95 3.54 21.89
CA LEU A 13 12.46 4.24 20.68
C LEU A 13 12.74 5.75 20.64
N GLY A 14 13.28 6.31 21.70
CA GLY A 14 13.33 7.75 21.83
C GLY A 14 14.68 8.37 21.60
N THR A 15 14.91 9.01 20.49
CA THR A 15 15.50 10.37 20.43
C THR A 15 15.30 10.88 19.00
N GLY A 16 14.17 11.47 18.69
CA GLY A 16 14.13 12.24 17.46
C GLY A 16 12.80 12.60 16.82
N ALA A 17 11.68 12.33 17.44
CA ALA A 17 10.44 12.91 16.93
C ALA A 17 9.48 13.20 18.08
N SER A 18 8.96 14.42 18.13
CA SER A 18 7.92 14.82 19.05
C SER A 18 6.62 14.10 18.70
N ILE A 19 6.41 12.90 19.28
CA ILE A 19 5.21 12.12 19.05
C ILE A 19 4.19 12.50 20.12
N THR A 20 3.23 13.33 19.76
CA THR A 20 2.01 13.63 20.51
C THR A 20 0.87 12.66 20.20
N ALA A 21 1.15 11.43 19.88
CA ALA A 21 0.15 10.35 19.78
C ALA A 21 0.60 9.18 20.65
N LEU A 22 -0.09 8.99 21.78
CA LEU A 22 0.11 7.85 22.68
C LEU A 22 -0.49 6.59 22.03
N CYS A 23 0.19 6.05 21.02
CA CYS A 23 -0.14 4.71 20.52
C CYS A 23 0.44 3.68 21.49
N ALA A 24 -0.36 2.75 21.95
CA ALA A 24 0.08 1.62 22.72
C ALA A 24 1.03 0.76 21.87
N LEU A 25 2.17 0.42 22.40
CA LEU A 25 3.14 -0.46 21.72
C LEU A 25 2.93 -1.91 22.17
N PRO A 26 3.36 -2.91 21.34
CA PRO A 26 3.19 -4.34 21.66
C PRO A 26 3.61 -4.69 23.09
N THR A 27 2.80 -5.49 23.75
CA THR A 27 3.17 -6.01 25.06
C THR A 27 4.16 -7.15 24.85
N ILE A 28 5.43 -6.89 25.10
CA ILE A 28 6.48 -7.91 25.09
C ILE A 28 6.58 -8.50 26.49
N ALA A 29 6.22 -9.76 26.65
CA ALA A 29 6.44 -10.50 27.86
C ALA A 29 7.87 -11.03 27.85
N ALA A 30 8.78 -10.41 28.61
CA ALA A 30 10.14 -10.90 28.78
C ALA A 30 10.17 -11.97 29.87
N SER A 31 10.59 -13.18 29.55
CA SER A 31 10.95 -14.22 30.50
C SER A 31 12.38 -13.99 30.97
N ALA A 32 12.55 -13.60 32.23
CA ALA A 32 13.86 -13.37 32.81
C ALA A 32 14.45 -14.67 33.31
N ALA A 33 15.05 -15.46 32.44
CA ALA A 33 15.96 -16.53 32.78
C ALA A 33 17.03 -16.60 31.67
N ASP A 34 18.22 -16.15 31.98
CA ASP A 34 19.54 -16.34 31.33
C ASP A 34 19.67 -16.29 29.78
N ASN A 35 18.59 -16.13 29.02
CA ASN A 35 18.59 -15.89 27.58
C ASN A 35 17.73 -14.66 27.33
N ASP A 36 18.25 -13.70 26.62
CA ASP A 36 17.55 -12.49 26.11
C ASP A 36 16.38 -12.82 25.13
N LEU A 37 15.72 -13.96 25.35
CA LEU A 37 14.62 -14.45 24.49
C LEU A 37 13.28 -13.88 24.95
N VAL A 38 12.49 -13.44 23.97
CA VAL A 38 11.19 -12.82 24.16
C VAL A 38 10.14 -13.62 23.42
N GLU A 39 9.02 -13.86 24.07
CA GLU A 39 7.82 -14.36 23.44
C GLU A 39 7.05 -13.19 22.81
N LEU A 40 6.93 -13.18 21.49
CA LEU A 40 6.15 -12.21 20.74
C LEU A 40 4.72 -12.73 20.62
N GLU A 41 3.74 -11.99 21.14
CA GLU A 41 2.33 -12.34 20.93
C GLU A 41 1.88 -11.76 19.58
N PRO A 42 1.64 -12.61 18.54
CA PRO A 42 1.45 -12.16 17.16
C PRO A 42 0.28 -11.20 16.98
N THR A 43 -0.85 -11.51 17.62
CA THR A 43 -2.09 -10.72 17.44
C THR A 43 -1.94 -9.31 18.01
N SER A 44 -1.33 -9.21 19.20
CA SER A 44 -1.07 -7.93 19.86
C SER A 44 -0.06 -7.09 19.06
N PHE A 45 1.02 -7.73 18.61
CA PHE A 45 2.03 -7.08 17.78
C PHE A 45 1.45 -6.49 16.49
N ILE A 46 0.68 -7.29 15.72
CA ILE A 46 0.03 -6.84 14.50
C ILE A 46 -0.92 -5.67 14.78
N SER A 47 -1.77 -5.81 15.82
CA SER A 47 -2.73 -4.77 16.18
C SER A 47 -2.06 -3.44 16.49
N GLU A 48 -0.96 -3.46 17.23
CA GLU A 48 -0.25 -2.24 17.63
C GLU A 48 0.54 -1.62 16.48
N MET A 49 1.19 -2.44 15.64
CA MET A 49 1.86 -1.96 14.44
C MET A 49 0.88 -1.33 13.46
N ASN A 50 -0.29 -1.95 13.26
CA ASN A 50 -1.33 -1.40 12.38
C ASN A 50 -1.92 -0.10 12.93
N ALA A 51 -2.11 0.00 14.24
CA ALA A 51 -2.50 1.26 14.89
C ALA A 51 -1.46 2.36 14.69
N TRP A 52 -0.17 2.00 14.73
CA TRP A 52 0.92 2.93 14.46
C TRP A 52 0.92 3.40 12.99
N TYR A 53 0.78 2.48 12.00
CA TYR A 53 0.69 2.85 10.59
C TYR A 53 -0.49 3.79 10.33
N GLN A 54 -1.66 3.46 10.87
CA GLN A 54 -2.85 4.30 10.74
C GLN A 54 -2.63 5.69 11.33
N ALA A 55 -2.06 5.78 12.53
CA ALA A 55 -1.80 7.07 13.20
C ALA A 55 -0.79 7.93 12.45
N ASN A 56 0.10 7.34 11.66
CA ASN A 56 1.10 8.04 10.84
C ASN A 56 0.65 8.22 9.37
N GLY A 57 -0.56 7.82 9.01
CA GLY A 57 -1.09 7.94 7.66
C GLY A 57 -0.36 7.08 6.62
N ILE A 58 0.27 5.99 7.07
CA ILE A 58 0.99 5.05 6.19
C ILE A 58 -0.03 4.03 5.69
N PRO A 59 -0.28 3.92 4.37
CA PRO A 59 -1.28 3.02 3.80
C PRO A 59 -0.74 1.58 3.70
N PHE A 60 -0.28 1.04 4.83
CA PHE A 60 0.28 -0.28 4.99
C PHE A 60 -0.30 -0.95 6.22
N ALA A 61 -0.47 -2.27 6.16
CA ALA A 61 -0.88 -3.07 7.31
C ALA A 61 -0.20 -4.45 7.29
N LEU A 62 0.03 -4.98 8.48
CA LEU A 62 0.44 -6.36 8.70
C LEU A 62 -0.82 -7.22 8.86
N ASP A 63 -0.86 -8.34 8.14
CA ASP A 63 -1.97 -9.29 8.21
C ASP A 63 -1.62 -10.52 9.05
N GLN A 64 -0.38 -10.97 8.94
CA GLN A 64 0.10 -12.15 9.66
C GLN A 64 1.59 -12.03 9.95
N ILE A 65 1.99 -12.57 11.09
CA ILE A 65 3.39 -12.83 11.46
C ILE A 65 3.53 -14.30 11.81
N ASP A 66 4.50 -14.95 11.20
CA ASP A 66 4.87 -16.33 11.49
C ASP A 66 6.33 -16.35 11.91
N CYS A 67 6.58 -16.68 13.16
CA CYS A 67 7.91 -16.75 13.77
C CYS A 67 7.97 -17.89 14.79
N ASP A 68 9.12 -18.51 14.89
CA ASP A 68 9.40 -19.39 16.02
C ASP A 68 9.68 -18.51 17.26
N GLN A 69 8.63 -18.32 18.06
CA GLN A 69 8.62 -17.42 19.22
C GLN A 69 9.69 -17.77 20.27
N SER A 70 10.13 -19.02 20.29
CA SER A 70 11.14 -19.49 21.26
C SER A 70 12.57 -19.02 20.94
N GLN A 71 12.79 -18.41 19.77
CA GLN A 71 14.12 -18.09 19.26
C GLN A 71 14.38 -16.59 19.02
N LEU A 72 13.41 -15.69 19.28
CA LEU A 72 13.62 -14.26 19.10
C LEU A 72 14.32 -13.64 20.30
N LYS A 73 15.43 -12.97 20.06
CA LYS A 73 16.08 -12.12 21.05
C LYS A 73 15.38 -10.77 21.15
N ILE A 74 15.49 -10.12 22.31
CA ILE A 74 14.98 -8.75 22.50
C ILE A 74 15.53 -7.82 21.42
N SER A 75 16.82 -7.89 21.12
CA SER A 75 17.48 -7.10 20.08
C SER A 75 16.88 -7.31 18.69
N ASP A 76 16.47 -8.53 18.38
CA ASP A 76 15.89 -8.87 17.07
C ASP A 76 14.47 -8.31 16.93
N VAL A 77 13.70 -8.35 18.04
CA VAL A 77 12.36 -7.75 18.08
C VAL A 77 12.43 -6.22 18.00
N GLU A 78 13.36 -5.60 18.71
CA GLU A 78 13.59 -4.16 18.66
C GLU A 78 13.98 -3.71 17.25
N LYS A 79 14.89 -4.45 16.61
CA LYS A 79 15.27 -4.22 15.23
C LYS A 79 14.09 -4.40 14.28
N LEU A 80 13.31 -5.48 14.43
CA LEU A 80 12.11 -5.73 13.61
C LEU A 80 11.13 -4.56 13.70
N ILE A 81 10.84 -4.05 14.90
CA ILE A 81 9.94 -2.91 15.09
C ILE A 81 10.50 -1.66 14.40
N SER A 82 11.79 -1.35 14.62
CA SER A 82 12.43 -0.21 13.99
C SER A 82 12.39 -0.30 12.46
N ASP A 83 12.68 -1.46 11.92
CA ASP A 83 12.67 -1.71 10.49
C ASP A 83 11.25 -1.58 9.89
N LEU A 84 10.24 -2.16 10.58
CA LEU A 84 8.84 -2.05 10.16
C LEU A 84 8.31 -0.61 10.22
N GLN A 85 8.80 0.21 11.14
CA GLN A 85 8.47 1.64 11.21
C GLN A 85 9.10 2.46 10.08
N ASN A 86 10.13 1.95 9.40
CA ASN A 86 10.81 2.59 8.28
C ASN A 86 10.33 2.06 6.91
N ILE A 87 9.18 1.40 6.83
CA ILE A 87 8.58 1.00 5.55
C ILE A 87 8.26 2.25 4.73
N GLN A 88 8.65 2.22 3.45
CA GLN A 88 8.37 3.28 2.49
C GLN A 88 7.47 2.75 1.38
N ILE A 89 6.54 3.58 0.95
CA ILE A 89 5.65 3.29 -0.16
C ILE A 89 5.83 4.39 -1.21
N THR A 90 6.22 4.00 -2.39
CA THR A 90 6.40 4.91 -3.53
C THR A 90 5.33 4.66 -4.57
N HIS A 91 4.96 5.71 -5.28
CA HIS A 91 3.94 5.70 -6.33
C HIS A 91 4.46 6.39 -7.57
N HIS A 92 4.15 5.83 -8.72
CA HIS A 92 4.43 6.43 -10.00
C HIS A 92 3.24 6.24 -10.94
N THR A 93 2.74 7.32 -11.53
CA THR A 93 1.60 7.30 -12.45
C THR A 93 2.04 7.80 -13.81
N GLU A 94 1.80 7.03 -14.85
CA GLU A 94 2.08 7.40 -16.24
C GLU A 94 0.79 7.34 -17.07
N LEU A 95 0.64 8.30 -18.00
CA LEU A 95 -0.38 8.28 -19.03
C LEU A 95 0.23 7.75 -20.32
N SER A 96 -0.40 6.74 -20.89
CA SER A 96 0.02 6.19 -22.19
C SER A 96 -0.69 6.87 -23.36
N GLU A 97 -0.34 6.44 -24.57
CA GLU A 97 -0.85 6.99 -25.79
C GLU A 97 -2.38 6.88 -25.93
N GLN A 98 -2.95 7.85 -26.65
CA GLN A 98 -4.35 7.89 -26.99
C GLN A 98 -4.59 7.08 -28.27
N ILE A 99 -5.59 6.21 -28.24
CA ILE A 99 -6.12 5.56 -29.43
C ILE A 99 -7.46 6.21 -29.78
N ILE A 100 -7.54 6.83 -30.96
CA ILE A 100 -8.75 7.42 -31.49
C ILE A 100 -9.15 6.64 -32.74
N THR A 101 -10.39 6.16 -32.77
CA THR A 101 -10.94 5.45 -33.93
C THR A 101 -12.22 6.16 -34.39
N PRO A 102 -12.27 6.69 -35.64
CA PRO A 102 -13.47 7.29 -36.19
C PRO A 102 -14.61 6.25 -36.23
N ARG A 103 -15.79 6.66 -35.84
CA ARG A 103 -17.00 5.81 -35.87
C ARG A 103 -18.03 6.32 -36.87
N GLU A 104 -18.25 7.62 -36.86
CA GLU A 104 -19.21 8.33 -37.74
C GLU A 104 -18.66 9.73 -38.02
N ILE A 105 -19.33 10.51 -38.90
CA ILE A 105 -18.85 11.83 -39.33
C ILE A 105 -18.62 12.83 -38.16
N MET A 106 -19.26 12.62 -37.00
CA MET A 106 -19.19 13.49 -35.81
C MET A 106 -18.92 12.74 -34.52
N ARG A 107 -18.73 11.43 -34.56
CA ARG A 107 -18.51 10.59 -33.37
C ARG A 107 -17.24 9.80 -33.48
N ILE A 108 -16.44 9.82 -32.44
CA ILE A 108 -15.22 9.05 -32.34
C ILE A 108 -15.25 8.19 -31.11
N ASN A 109 -14.72 6.97 -31.22
CA ASN A 109 -14.38 6.18 -30.05
C ASN A 109 -12.98 6.60 -29.60
N PHE A 110 -12.80 6.73 -28.30
CA PHE A 110 -11.48 6.97 -27.73
C PHE A 110 -11.14 5.89 -26.70
N SER A 111 -9.87 5.64 -26.53
CA SER A 111 -9.31 4.83 -25.46
C SER A 111 -8.08 5.52 -24.91
N ARG A 112 -7.99 5.61 -23.60
CA ARG A 112 -6.82 6.12 -22.87
C ARG A 112 -6.40 5.10 -21.83
N THR A 113 -5.13 4.90 -21.70
CA THR A 113 -4.55 4.02 -20.68
C THR A 113 -3.67 4.83 -19.75
N ALA A 114 -3.84 4.62 -18.47
CA ALA A 114 -2.94 5.11 -17.43
C ALA A 114 -2.34 3.91 -16.68
N THR A 115 -1.12 4.03 -16.25
CA THR A 115 -0.49 3.05 -15.37
C THR A 115 -0.20 3.68 -14.02
N ASP A 116 -0.42 2.92 -12.97
CA ASP A 116 -0.11 3.32 -11.60
C ASP A 116 0.74 2.23 -10.96
N GLU A 117 1.93 2.58 -10.52
CA GLU A 117 2.86 1.67 -9.85
C GLU A 117 2.89 1.94 -8.36
N LEU A 118 2.74 0.89 -7.57
CA LEU A 118 2.89 0.86 -6.13
C LEU A 118 4.08 -0.01 -5.78
N THR A 119 5.09 0.54 -5.12
CA THR A 119 6.25 -0.21 -4.63
C THR A 119 6.37 -0.05 -3.12
N VAL A 120 6.53 -1.17 -2.43
CA VAL A 120 6.73 -1.24 -0.98
C VAL A 120 8.19 -1.59 -0.71
N TRP A 121 8.86 -0.75 0.07
CA TRP A 121 10.26 -0.86 0.43
C TRP A 121 10.42 -1.20 1.90
N PHE A 122 11.41 -2.03 2.18
CA PHE A 122 11.84 -2.38 3.52
C PHE A 122 13.36 -2.25 3.59
N GLN A 123 13.87 -1.33 4.40
CA GLN A 123 15.28 -0.95 4.39
C GLN A 123 15.72 -0.57 2.95
N ASP A 124 16.79 -1.17 2.44
CA ASP A 124 17.32 -0.94 1.09
C ASP A 124 16.76 -1.93 0.05
N GLY A 125 15.79 -2.77 0.43
CA GLY A 125 15.19 -3.80 -0.42
C GLY A 125 13.73 -3.54 -0.75
N VAL A 126 13.28 -4.07 -1.91
CA VAL A 126 11.88 -4.06 -2.33
C VAL A 126 11.18 -5.27 -1.75
N ILE A 127 10.11 -5.08 -0.95
CA ILE A 127 9.19 -6.13 -0.53
C ILE A 127 8.45 -6.64 -1.75
N GLY A 128 7.83 -5.71 -2.49
CA GLY A 128 7.09 -6.03 -3.69
C GLY A 128 6.66 -4.79 -4.46
N THR A 129 6.31 -5.01 -5.72
CA THR A 129 5.81 -3.98 -6.62
C THR A 129 4.57 -4.52 -7.34
N VAL A 130 3.61 -3.65 -7.59
CA VAL A 130 2.48 -3.90 -8.47
C VAL A 130 2.27 -2.73 -9.40
N CYS A 131 2.10 -3.03 -10.69
CA CYS A 131 1.71 -2.06 -11.72
C CYS A 131 0.28 -2.37 -12.14
N ILE A 132 -0.58 -1.37 -12.04
CA ILE A 132 -2.00 -1.44 -12.40
C ILE A 132 -2.20 -0.64 -13.66
N GLU A 133 -2.88 -1.24 -14.64
CA GLU A 133 -3.31 -0.58 -15.85
C GLU A 133 -4.77 -0.18 -15.73
N ILE A 134 -5.06 1.10 -15.95
CA ILE A 134 -6.42 1.66 -15.96
C ILE A 134 -6.74 2.08 -17.38
N THR A 135 -7.78 1.51 -17.97
CA THR A 135 -8.22 1.84 -19.32
C THR A 135 -9.55 2.59 -19.26
N ILE A 136 -9.60 3.79 -19.82
CA ILE A 136 -10.82 4.59 -20.00
C ILE A 136 -11.18 4.56 -21.46
N THR A 137 -12.40 4.12 -21.77
CA THR A 137 -12.94 4.07 -23.12
C THR A 137 -14.22 4.89 -23.20
N GLY A 138 -14.53 5.42 -24.35
CA GLY A 138 -15.76 6.17 -24.52
C GLY A 138 -16.04 6.60 -25.95
N ILE A 139 -17.12 7.37 -26.07
CA ILE A 139 -17.57 8.00 -27.30
C ILE A 139 -17.56 9.51 -27.08
N ALA A 140 -16.95 10.25 -28.02
CA ALA A 140 -16.92 11.70 -28.02
C ALA A 140 -17.59 12.27 -29.26
N ASP A 141 -18.18 13.45 -29.12
CA ASP A 141 -18.64 14.29 -30.21
C ASP A 141 -17.50 15.26 -30.58
N ASP A 142 -16.85 15.00 -31.69
CA ASP A 142 -15.67 15.76 -32.17
C ASP A 142 -15.97 17.22 -32.42
N LEU A 143 -17.16 17.55 -32.98
CA LEU A 143 -17.53 18.93 -33.25
C LEU A 143 -17.75 19.76 -31.97
N ARG A 144 -18.23 19.16 -30.93
CA ARG A 144 -18.55 19.84 -29.66
C ARG A 144 -17.47 19.68 -28.61
N SER A 145 -16.45 18.89 -28.89
CA SER A 145 -15.43 18.48 -27.91
C SER A 145 -16.05 17.97 -26.62
N THR A 146 -17.11 17.15 -26.72
CA THR A 146 -17.86 16.65 -25.57
C THR A 146 -17.85 15.14 -25.53
N ILE A 147 -17.73 14.59 -24.30
CA ILE A 147 -17.80 13.16 -24.08
C ILE A 147 -19.26 12.74 -23.89
N LEU A 148 -19.75 11.87 -24.78
CA LEU A 148 -21.09 11.32 -24.73
C LEU A 148 -21.20 10.18 -23.71
N GLU A 149 -20.28 9.22 -23.80
CA GLU A 149 -20.21 8.04 -22.96
C GLU A 149 -18.77 7.80 -22.53
N ALA A 150 -18.58 7.31 -21.33
CA ALA A 150 -17.30 6.85 -20.85
C ALA A 150 -17.46 5.70 -19.85
N SER A 151 -16.54 4.76 -19.88
CA SER A 151 -16.43 3.65 -18.96
C SER A 151 -14.97 3.39 -18.64
N GLY A 152 -14.71 2.73 -17.51
CA GLY A 152 -13.36 2.42 -17.08
C GLY A 152 -13.23 0.97 -16.62
N SER A 153 -12.05 0.42 -16.81
CA SER A 153 -11.63 -0.86 -16.26
C SER A 153 -10.21 -0.75 -15.71
N ALA A 154 -9.89 -1.60 -14.75
CA ALA A 154 -8.52 -1.68 -14.23
C ALA A 154 -8.12 -3.14 -14.07
N CYS A 155 -6.85 -3.43 -14.30
CA CYS A 155 -6.28 -4.76 -14.12
C CYS A 155 -4.83 -4.67 -13.69
N GLU A 156 -4.33 -5.75 -13.10
CA GLU A 156 -2.90 -5.93 -12.89
C GLU A 156 -2.19 -6.08 -14.24
N ARG A 157 -1.14 -5.29 -14.46
CA ARG A 157 -0.28 -5.38 -15.64
C ARG A 157 0.97 -6.22 -15.35
N SER A 158 1.58 -5.99 -14.21
CA SER A 158 2.77 -6.72 -13.77
C SER A 158 2.95 -6.59 -12.26
N SER A 159 3.62 -7.56 -11.67
CA SER A 159 3.93 -7.53 -10.24
C SER A 159 5.21 -8.29 -9.90
N VAL A 160 5.77 -7.98 -8.74
CA VAL A 160 6.91 -8.68 -8.14
C VAL A 160 6.56 -8.97 -6.68
N ASN A 161 6.75 -10.23 -6.27
CA ASN A 161 6.47 -10.72 -4.91
C ASN A 161 5.02 -10.51 -4.43
N LEU A 162 4.07 -10.35 -5.35
CA LEU A 162 2.66 -10.20 -5.03
C LEU A 162 2.05 -11.56 -4.73
N SER A 163 1.32 -11.70 -3.63
CA SER A 163 0.54 -12.91 -3.31
C SER A 163 -0.89 -12.82 -3.84
N SER A 164 -1.50 -11.65 -3.76
CA SER A 164 -2.81 -11.35 -4.35
C SER A 164 -3.03 -9.85 -4.48
N ILE A 165 -4.04 -9.47 -5.26
CA ILE A 165 -4.45 -8.08 -5.44
C ILE A 165 -5.97 -7.97 -5.49
N ASP A 166 -6.50 -6.95 -4.84
CA ASP A 166 -7.89 -6.53 -4.95
C ASP A 166 -7.96 -5.15 -5.62
N ILE A 167 -8.65 -5.06 -6.74
CA ILE A 167 -8.86 -3.80 -7.47
C ILE A 167 -10.36 -3.50 -7.47
N ALA A 168 -10.72 -2.33 -6.91
CA ALA A 168 -12.10 -1.88 -6.93
C ALA A 168 -12.55 -1.49 -8.35
N PRO A 169 -13.85 -1.58 -8.66
CA PRO A 169 -14.38 -1.09 -9.93
C PRO A 169 -13.99 0.36 -10.19
N VAL A 170 -13.64 0.67 -11.43
CA VAL A 170 -13.31 2.04 -11.84
C VAL A 170 -14.59 2.87 -11.94
N SER A 171 -14.67 3.92 -11.15
CA SER A 171 -15.71 4.94 -11.26
C SER A 171 -15.27 6.02 -12.23
N VAL A 172 -16.12 6.36 -13.17
CA VAL A 172 -15.84 7.35 -14.23
C VAL A 172 -16.88 8.45 -14.15
N SER A 173 -16.44 9.70 -14.18
CA SER A 173 -17.31 10.88 -14.21
C SER A 173 -16.87 11.88 -15.27
N LYS A 174 -17.83 12.46 -15.99
CA LYS A 174 -17.57 13.55 -16.94
C LYS A 174 -17.46 14.86 -16.17
N ASN A 175 -16.35 15.58 -16.33
CA ASN A 175 -16.09 16.79 -15.55
C ASN A 175 -16.99 17.96 -15.93
N SER A 176 -17.32 18.10 -17.22
CA SER A 176 -18.26 19.09 -17.74
C SER A 176 -18.75 18.64 -19.10
N PRO A 177 -20.00 18.95 -19.48
CA PRO A 177 -20.45 18.68 -20.85
C PRO A 177 -19.70 19.48 -21.92
N SER A 178 -18.93 20.49 -21.54
CA SER A 178 -18.17 21.36 -22.47
C SER A 178 -16.66 21.12 -22.46
N THR A 179 -16.16 20.25 -21.61
CA THR A 179 -14.74 19.87 -21.60
C THR A 179 -14.61 18.41 -22.03
N GLY A 180 -13.66 18.13 -22.91
CA GLY A 180 -13.35 16.75 -23.32
C GLY A 180 -12.68 15.92 -22.22
N ASP A 181 -12.94 16.22 -20.94
CA ASP A 181 -12.23 15.61 -19.81
C ASP A 181 -13.12 14.64 -19.05
N VAL A 182 -12.53 13.51 -18.68
CA VAL A 182 -13.12 12.47 -17.83
C VAL A 182 -12.25 12.26 -16.62
N SER A 183 -12.83 12.36 -15.45
CA SER A 183 -12.17 11.92 -14.20
C SER A 183 -12.46 10.47 -13.93
N TYR A 184 -11.49 9.77 -13.42
CA TYR A 184 -11.65 8.39 -12.95
C TYR A 184 -11.14 8.22 -11.53
N SER A 185 -11.69 7.26 -10.81
CA SER A 185 -11.20 6.83 -9.51
C SER A 185 -11.40 5.33 -9.30
N THR A 186 -10.45 4.73 -8.65
CA THR A 186 -10.47 3.35 -8.18
C THR A 186 -9.61 3.22 -6.91
N SER A 187 -9.48 2.06 -6.36
CA SER A 187 -8.51 1.74 -5.31
C SER A 187 -7.96 0.34 -5.51
N CYS A 188 -6.76 0.12 -5.04
CA CYS A 188 -6.19 -1.22 -4.99
C CYS A 188 -5.66 -1.55 -3.59
N SER A 189 -5.67 -2.85 -3.26
CA SER A 189 -4.98 -3.42 -2.12
C SER A 189 -4.09 -4.56 -2.62
N ALA A 190 -2.79 -4.39 -2.49
CA ALA A 190 -1.77 -5.34 -2.93
C ALA A 190 -1.22 -6.10 -1.71
N TYR A 191 -1.25 -7.42 -1.74
CA TYR A 191 -0.86 -8.31 -0.65
C TYR A 191 0.49 -8.95 -0.95
N PHE A 192 1.38 -8.95 0.02
CA PHE A 192 2.75 -9.44 -0.10
C PHE A 192 3.07 -10.47 0.99
N GLU A 193 3.82 -11.50 0.61
CA GLU A 193 4.45 -12.43 1.54
C GLU A 193 5.96 -12.27 1.45
N TRP A 194 6.62 -12.06 2.57
CA TRP A 194 8.05 -11.83 2.59
C TRP A 194 8.70 -12.29 3.90
N VAL A 195 10.02 -12.46 3.86
CA VAL A 195 10.80 -12.84 5.03
C VAL A 195 11.66 -11.66 5.43
N VAL A 196 11.63 -11.31 6.70
CA VAL A 196 12.49 -10.24 7.24
C VAL A 196 13.96 -10.67 7.12
N PRO A 197 14.81 -9.88 6.45
CA PRO A 197 16.21 -10.22 6.27
C PRO A 197 16.91 -10.53 7.59
N GLN A 198 17.80 -11.55 7.58
CA GLN A 198 18.58 -12.00 8.72
C GLN A 198 17.76 -12.60 9.89
N THR A 199 16.47 -12.84 9.68
CA THR A 199 15.58 -13.50 10.64
C THR A 199 14.82 -14.63 9.95
N ASN A 200 14.15 -15.49 10.74
CA ASN A 200 13.20 -16.49 10.21
C ASN A 200 11.75 -15.99 10.27
N VAL A 201 11.55 -14.71 10.52
CA VAL A 201 10.21 -14.10 10.61
C VAL A 201 9.63 -13.93 9.22
N LYS A 202 8.50 -14.60 8.97
CA LYS A 202 7.70 -14.43 7.76
C LYS A 202 6.55 -13.49 8.05
N LEU A 203 6.33 -12.56 7.15
CA LEU A 203 5.26 -11.58 7.25
C LEU A 203 4.34 -11.68 6.04
N ARG A 204 3.03 -11.53 6.30
CA ARG A 204 2.03 -11.16 5.32
C ARG A 204 1.61 -9.73 5.61
N SER A 205 1.54 -8.94 4.57
CA SER A 205 1.19 -7.53 4.67
C SER A 205 0.46 -7.07 3.43
N HIS A 206 -0.26 -5.98 3.53
CA HIS A 206 -0.82 -5.31 2.36
C HIS A 206 -0.57 -3.81 2.37
N ALA A 207 -0.52 -3.25 1.18
CA ALA A 207 -0.54 -1.80 0.98
C ALA A 207 -1.77 -1.43 0.16
N SER A 208 -2.48 -0.40 0.59
CA SER A 208 -3.71 0.07 -0.06
C SER A 208 -3.53 1.49 -0.58
N LYS A 209 -4.06 1.75 -1.77
CA LYS A 209 -3.97 3.06 -2.39
C LYS A 209 -5.25 3.43 -3.13
N PRO A 210 -5.81 4.64 -2.88
CA PRO A 210 -6.74 5.26 -3.81
C PRO A 210 -5.97 5.74 -5.05
N ILE A 211 -6.53 5.49 -6.22
CA ILE A 211 -6.00 5.88 -7.52
C ILE A 211 -7.03 6.79 -8.17
N SER A 212 -6.61 7.96 -8.62
CA SER A 212 -7.50 8.89 -9.33
C SER A 212 -6.72 9.71 -10.34
N GLY A 213 -7.40 10.11 -11.40
CA GLY A 213 -6.82 10.94 -12.42
C GLY A 213 -7.88 11.51 -13.35
N SER A 214 -7.42 12.21 -14.38
CA SER A 214 -8.26 12.68 -15.47
C SER A 214 -7.58 12.41 -16.81
N VAL A 215 -8.39 12.13 -17.82
CA VAL A 215 -7.96 11.95 -19.19
C VAL A 215 -8.77 12.86 -20.10
N SER A 216 -8.11 13.46 -21.09
CA SER A 216 -8.75 14.20 -22.16
C SER A 216 -8.81 13.32 -23.40
N TYR A 217 -9.87 13.47 -24.19
CA TYR A 217 -9.97 12.79 -25.46
C TYR A 217 -9.34 13.62 -26.57
#